data_5b48b81ef57e2239c903262d97a4adbf
#
_entry.id   5b48b81ef57e2239c903262d97a4adbf
#
_cell.length_a   1.000
_cell.length_b   1.000
_cell.length_c   1.000
_cell.angle_alpha   90.00
_cell.angle_beta   90.00
_cell.angle_gamma   90.00
#
_symmetry.space_group_name_H-M   'P 1'
#
loop_
_entity.id
_entity.type
_entity.pdbx_description
1 polymer ?
#
loop_
_entity_poly.entity_id
_entity_poly.type
_entity_poly.pdbx_seq_one_letter_code
_entity_poly.pdbx_strand_id
1 'polypeptide(L)'
;MHRLFAAIRPPEQIRDILLDAMDDSADFRWQDDEQLHLTLRFMGEVDRHVAADLSDALGRIRAAPFQLRISKVGTFDHRAAGALWAGVEPKEQVATLAAKIERVCQQAGLEPEQRAFHPHITLARWKGRRTIELADFLDRRRSLTSEPFDVREFLLVESRLSRHGAHYEEIASYSLG
;
A
#
# COMPACT_ATOMS: atom_id res chain seq x y z
N MET A 1 14.28 -10.94 13.11
CA MET A 1 13.56 -9.69 12.85
C MET A 1 12.61 -9.90 11.69
N HIS A 2 11.37 -9.42 11.79
CA HIS A 2 10.34 -9.48 10.77
C HIS A 2 10.03 -8.06 10.29
N ARG A 3 10.09 -7.82 9.00
CA ARG A 3 9.72 -6.51 8.44
C ARG A 3 8.27 -6.54 7.99
N LEU A 4 7.40 -5.97 8.80
CA LEU A 4 5.95 -6.11 8.67
C LEU A 4 5.26 -4.83 8.20
N PHE A 5 4.14 -5.01 7.52
CA PHE A 5 3.18 -3.94 7.23
C PHE A 5 1.76 -4.50 7.13
N ALA A 6 0.78 -3.67 7.44
CA ALA A 6 -0.62 -3.97 7.19
C ALA A 6 -1.06 -3.35 5.86
N ALA A 7 -1.84 -4.09 5.08
CA ALA A 7 -2.25 -3.65 3.74
C ALA A 7 -3.60 -4.21 3.31
N ILE A 8 -4.18 -3.56 2.31
CA ILE A 8 -5.28 -4.08 1.49
C ILE A 8 -4.69 -4.52 0.15
N ARG A 9 -4.99 -5.75 -0.27
CA ARG A 9 -4.68 -6.21 -1.62
C ARG A 9 -5.90 -6.02 -2.51
N PRO A 10 -5.84 -5.20 -3.55
CA PRO A 10 -6.94 -5.06 -4.49
C PRO A 10 -7.23 -6.40 -5.20
N PRO A 11 -8.48 -6.65 -5.61
CA PRO A 11 -8.79 -7.85 -6.39
C PRO A 11 -8.06 -7.86 -7.73
N GLU A 12 -7.92 -9.04 -8.33
CA GLU A 12 -7.19 -9.26 -9.58
C GLU A 12 -7.61 -8.29 -10.69
N GLN A 13 -8.90 -8.09 -10.90
CA GLN A 13 -9.43 -7.18 -11.92
C GLN A 13 -8.94 -5.73 -11.75
N ILE A 14 -8.77 -5.29 -10.51
CA ILE A 14 -8.24 -3.95 -10.22
C ILE A 14 -6.72 -3.92 -10.43
N ARG A 15 -6.01 -4.97 -10.03
CA ARG A 15 -4.57 -5.07 -10.29
C ARG A 15 -4.27 -5.10 -11.78
N ASP A 16 -5.08 -5.79 -12.58
CA ASP A 16 -4.97 -5.79 -14.05
C ASP A 16 -5.11 -4.38 -14.63
N ILE A 17 -6.07 -3.58 -14.16
CA ILE A 17 -6.21 -2.17 -14.56
C ILE A 17 -4.94 -1.38 -14.25
N LEU A 18 -4.34 -1.60 -13.07
CA LEU A 18 -3.11 -0.93 -12.68
C LEU A 18 -1.91 -1.37 -13.51
N LEU A 19 -1.79 -2.67 -13.78
CA LEU A 19 -0.73 -3.23 -14.64
C LEU A 19 -0.85 -2.72 -16.08
N ASP A 20 -2.05 -2.68 -16.63
CA ASP A 20 -2.32 -2.16 -17.98
C ASP A 20 -2.04 -0.64 -18.08
N ALA A 21 -2.14 0.08 -16.98
CA ALA A 21 -1.80 1.50 -16.94
C ALA A 21 -0.29 1.78 -16.98
N MET A 22 0.54 0.80 -16.60
CA MET A 22 2.01 0.90 -16.64
C MET A 22 2.51 0.95 -18.09
N ASP A 23 3.73 1.42 -18.27
CA ASP A 23 4.40 1.44 -19.58
C ASP A 23 5.81 0.82 -19.50
N ASP A 24 6.54 0.88 -20.61
CA ASP A 24 7.88 0.28 -20.74
C ASP A 24 9.01 1.25 -20.37
N SER A 25 8.72 2.36 -19.69
CA SER A 25 9.74 3.32 -19.32
C SER A 25 10.83 2.68 -18.46
N ALA A 26 12.06 2.72 -18.94
CA ALA A 26 13.23 2.16 -18.26
C ALA A 26 13.66 3.00 -17.04
N ASP A 27 13.19 4.24 -16.93
CA ASP A 27 13.52 5.15 -15.82
C ASP A 27 12.77 4.77 -14.53
N PHE A 28 11.73 3.94 -14.66
CA PHE A 28 10.91 3.52 -13.54
C PHE A 28 11.15 2.05 -13.19
N ARG A 29 11.24 1.80 -11.91
CA ARG A 29 11.13 0.46 -11.37
C ARG A 29 9.66 0.18 -11.06
N TRP A 30 8.99 -0.44 -12.02
CA TRP A 30 7.59 -0.83 -11.92
C TRP A 30 7.37 -1.92 -10.88
N GLN A 31 6.25 -1.85 -10.19
CA GLN A 31 5.79 -2.92 -9.31
C GLN A 31 5.22 -4.05 -10.16
N ASP A 32 5.37 -5.28 -9.69
CA ASP A 32 4.69 -6.44 -10.25
C ASP A 32 3.33 -6.69 -9.56
N ASP A 33 2.58 -7.68 -10.05
CA ASP A 33 1.26 -8.02 -9.50
C ASP A 33 1.31 -8.32 -7.99
N GLU A 34 2.32 -9.05 -7.53
CA GLU A 34 2.45 -9.44 -6.13
C GLU A 34 2.75 -8.25 -5.21
N GLN A 35 3.32 -7.18 -5.76
CA GLN A 35 3.70 -5.98 -5.02
C GLN A 35 2.58 -4.92 -4.95
N LEU A 36 1.48 -5.07 -5.69
CA LEU A 36 0.39 -4.11 -5.73
C LEU A 36 -0.49 -4.22 -4.47
N HIS A 37 -0.24 -3.32 -3.51
CA HIS A 37 -0.96 -3.22 -2.24
C HIS A 37 -1.23 -1.76 -1.87
N LEU A 38 -2.34 -1.53 -1.16
CA LEU A 38 -2.58 -0.29 -0.44
C LEU A 38 -2.07 -0.48 0.98
N THR A 39 -0.96 0.15 1.31
CA THR A 39 -0.39 0.06 2.67
C THR A 39 -1.21 0.86 3.65
N LEU A 40 -1.62 0.23 4.75
CA LEU A 40 -2.34 0.88 5.86
C LEU A 40 -1.38 1.38 6.94
N ARG A 41 -0.35 0.60 7.26
CA ARG A 41 0.67 0.95 8.25
C ARG A 41 1.94 0.12 8.06
N PHE A 42 3.08 0.78 7.91
CA PHE A 42 4.38 0.13 8.04
C PHE A 42 4.75 -0.03 9.51
N MET A 43 5.05 -1.24 9.92
CA MET A 43 5.46 -1.57 11.30
C MET A 43 6.98 -1.59 11.44
N GLY A 44 7.68 -1.71 10.31
CA GLY A 44 9.14 -1.81 10.29
C GLY A 44 9.64 -3.18 10.74
N GLU A 45 10.88 -3.22 11.23
CA GLU A 45 11.50 -4.44 11.73
C GLU A 45 11.13 -4.66 13.21
N VAL A 46 10.46 -5.76 13.48
CA VAL A 46 10.04 -6.18 14.81
C VAL A 46 10.58 -7.56 15.14
N ASP A 47 10.76 -7.85 16.44
CA ASP A 47 11.12 -9.19 16.86
C ASP A 47 9.92 -10.15 16.81
N ARG A 48 10.18 -11.44 17.03
CA ARG A 48 9.17 -12.50 16.95
C ARG A 48 8.04 -12.32 17.96
N HIS A 49 8.32 -11.81 19.15
CA HIS A 49 7.29 -11.65 20.19
C HIS A 49 6.36 -10.49 19.83
N VAL A 50 6.91 -9.36 19.44
CA VAL A 50 6.13 -8.21 18.97
C VAL A 50 5.34 -8.58 17.71
N ALA A 51 5.90 -9.36 16.79
CA ALA A 51 5.19 -9.84 15.60
C ALA A 51 3.97 -10.70 15.97
N ALA A 52 4.11 -11.61 16.93
CA ALA A 52 2.99 -12.43 17.41
C ALA A 52 1.92 -11.58 18.11
N ASP A 53 2.30 -10.67 18.99
CA ASP A 53 1.39 -9.77 19.69
C ASP A 53 0.61 -8.87 18.72
N LEU A 54 1.29 -8.34 17.70
CA LEU A 54 0.66 -7.57 16.63
C LEU A 54 -0.35 -8.41 15.85
N SER A 55 0.02 -9.62 15.46
CA SER A 55 -0.87 -10.52 14.73
C SER A 55 -2.15 -10.80 15.51
N ASP A 56 -2.04 -11.12 16.79
CA ASP A 56 -3.19 -11.36 17.65
C ASP A 56 -4.05 -10.12 17.88
N ALA A 57 -3.42 -8.97 18.11
CA ALA A 57 -4.11 -7.71 18.35
C ALA A 57 -4.84 -7.19 17.11
N LEU A 58 -4.26 -7.33 15.92
CA LEU A 58 -4.89 -6.97 14.66
C LEU A 58 -6.18 -7.78 14.42
N GLY A 59 -6.20 -9.05 14.82
CA GLY A 59 -7.39 -9.92 14.73
C GLY A 59 -8.58 -9.47 15.59
N ARG A 60 -8.37 -8.56 16.54
CA ARG A 60 -9.43 -8.00 17.39
C ARG A 60 -10.04 -6.71 16.85
N ILE A 61 -9.49 -6.16 15.77
CA ILE A 61 -10.04 -4.97 15.14
C ILE A 61 -11.45 -5.28 14.61
N ARG A 62 -12.40 -4.39 14.90
CA ARG A 62 -13.75 -4.44 14.37
C ARG A 62 -13.96 -3.24 13.44
N ALA A 63 -14.25 -3.52 12.18
CA ALA A 63 -14.58 -2.54 11.17
C ALA A 63 -15.54 -3.17 10.15
N ALA A 64 -16.48 -2.41 9.65
CA ALA A 64 -17.37 -2.89 8.59
C ALA A 64 -16.61 -2.98 7.25
N PRO A 65 -17.01 -3.92 6.36
CA PRO A 65 -16.58 -3.90 4.98
C PRO A 65 -16.95 -2.56 4.31
N PHE A 66 -16.16 -2.17 3.31
CA PHE A 66 -16.41 -0.94 2.56
C PHE A 66 -15.97 -1.11 1.10
N GLN A 67 -16.29 -0.12 0.28
CA GLN A 67 -15.88 -0.07 -1.11
C GLN A 67 -14.84 1.01 -1.35
N LEU A 68 -13.92 0.72 -2.26
CA LEU A 68 -12.97 1.66 -2.82
C LEU A 68 -13.02 1.60 -4.34
N ARG A 69 -12.59 2.67 -5.00
CA ARG A 69 -12.25 2.64 -6.43
C ARG A 69 -10.91 3.33 -6.65
N ILE A 70 -10.23 2.97 -7.71
CA ILE A 70 -9.05 3.69 -8.17
C ILE A 70 -9.48 5.08 -8.65
N SER A 71 -8.75 6.08 -8.26
CA SER A 71 -9.02 7.46 -8.65
C SER A 71 -7.73 8.25 -8.79
N LYS A 72 -7.40 8.58 -10.02
CA LYS A 72 -6.25 9.40 -10.38
C LYS A 72 -4.89 8.74 -10.12
N VAL A 73 -3.87 9.37 -10.61
CA VAL A 73 -2.47 9.08 -10.32
C VAL A 73 -1.80 10.30 -9.72
N GLY A 74 -0.72 10.08 -8.98
CA GLY A 74 0.07 11.13 -8.39
C GLY A 74 1.47 10.66 -8.07
N THR A 75 2.24 11.54 -7.46
CA THR A 75 3.62 11.25 -7.11
C THR A 75 3.96 11.71 -5.70
N PHE A 76 4.88 10.99 -5.06
CA PHE A 76 5.69 11.51 -3.97
C PHE A 76 7.07 11.78 -4.54
N ASP A 77 7.49 13.03 -4.51
CA ASP A 77 8.74 13.48 -5.11
C ASP A 77 9.68 13.99 -4.02
N HIS A 78 10.83 13.34 -3.90
CA HIS A 78 11.92 13.72 -3.03
C HIS A 78 13.18 13.95 -3.87
N ARG A 79 14.11 14.77 -3.40
CA ARG A 79 15.30 15.18 -4.15
C ARG A 79 16.10 14.03 -4.78
N ALA A 80 16.13 12.87 -4.14
CA ALA A 80 16.96 11.74 -4.53
C ALA A 80 16.17 10.52 -5.01
N ALA A 81 14.86 10.52 -4.88
CA ALA A 81 14.00 9.39 -5.23
C ALA A 81 12.53 9.81 -5.27
N GLY A 82 11.68 9.05 -5.90
CA GLY A 82 10.26 9.28 -5.89
C GLY A 82 9.45 8.01 -6.06
N ALA A 83 8.14 8.16 -5.95
CA ALA A 83 7.17 7.10 -6.20
C ALA A 83 5.99 7.65 -7.02
N LEU A 84 5.58 6.85 -7.99
CA LEU A 84 4.35 7.02 -8.74
C LEU A 84 3.29 6.12 -8.11
N TRP A 85 2.09 6.65 -7.90
CA TRP A 85 1.02 5.90 -7.25
C TRP A 85 -0.35 6.15 -7.89
N ALA A 86 -1.24 5.18 -7.70
CA ALA A 86 -2.67 5.32 -7.96
C ALA A 86 -3.38 5.67 -6.64
N GLY A 87 -4.23 6.68 -6.68
CA GLY A 87 -5.09 7.06 -5.56
C GLY A 87 -6.32 6.17 -5.45
N VAL A 88 -6.97 6.25 -4.32
CA VAL A 88 -8.25 5.57 -4.05
C VAL A 88 -9.25 6.53 -3.43
N GLU A 89 -10.52 6.25 -3.64
CA GLU A 89 -11.63 6.97 -3.01
C GLU A 89 -12.83 6.04 -2.74
N PRO A 90 -13.69 6.33 -1.76
CA PRO A 90 -13.60 7.43 -0.77
C PRO A 90 -12.50 7.14 0.26
N LYS A 91 -11.89 8.18 0.84
CA LYS A 91 -10.74 8.03 1.76
C LYS A 91 -11.11 7.76 3.20
N GLU A 92 -12.33 8.09 3.61
CA GLU A 92 -12.75 8.15 5.02
C GLU A 92 -12.69 6.77 5.70
N GLN A 93 -13.24 5.74 5.05
CA GLN A 93 -13.31 4.39 5.63
C GLN A 93 -11.93 3.73 5.71
N VAL A 94 -11.11 3.90 4.68
CA VAL A 94 -9.74 3.38 4.69
C VAL A 94 -8.87 4.12 5.71
N ALA A 95 -9.05 5.42 5.88
CA ALA A 95 -8.38 6.20 6.91
C ALA A 95 -8.81 5.78 8.33
N THR A 96 -10.09 5.48 8.52
CA THR A 96 -10.61 4.95 9.80
C THR A 96 -9.98 3.59 10.14
N LEU A 97 -9.87 2.69 9.17
CA LEU A 97 -9.21 1.39 9.34
C LEU A 97 -7.73 1.58 9.67
N ALA A 98 -7.02 2.42 8.94
CA ALA A 98 -5.61 2.73 9.19
C ALA A 98 -5.39 3.30 10.60
N ALA A 99 -6.29 4.18 11.08
CA ALA A 99 -6.22 4.73 12.44
C ALA A 99 -6.42 3.66 13.53
N LYS A 100 -7.29 2.68 13.30
CA LYS A 100 -7.45 1.53 14.22
C LYS A 100 -6.19 0.68 14.28
N ILE A 101 -5.58 0.40 13.13
CA ILE A 101 -4.32 -0.34 13.02
C ILE A 101 -3.19 0.43 13.71
N GLU A 102 -3.08 1.74 13.48
CA GLU A 102 -2.10 2.60 14.15
C GLU A 102 -2.20 2.51 15.68
N ARG A 103 -3.43 2.55 16.21
CA ARG A 103 -3.66 2.41 17.66
C ARG A 103 -3.16 1.07 18.19
N VAL A 104 -3.42 -0.03 17.45
CA VAL A 104 -2.90 -1.36 17.81
C VAL A 104 -1.38 -1.38 17.80
N CYS A 105 -0.74 -0.78 16.80
CA CYS A 105 0.71 -0.68 16.72
C CYS A 105 1.30 0.07 17.92
N GLN A 106 0.71 1.19 18.30
CA GLN A 106 1.16 1.96 19.49
C GLN A 106 0.98 1.16 20.79
N GLN A 107 -0.12 0.44 20.95
CA GLN A 107 -0.36 -0.41 22.12
C GLN A 107 0.64 -1.58 22.20
N ALA A 108 1.12 -2.07 21.06
CA ALA A 108 2.19 -3.05 20.99
C ALA A 108 3.60 -2.47 21.16
N GLY A 109 3.71 -1.17 21.43
CA GLY A 109 4.98 -0.48 21.72
C GLY A 109 5.71 0.08 20.50
N LEU A 110 5.06 0.11 19.33
CA LEU A 110 5.66 0.75 18.16
C LEU A 110 5.56 2.28 18.26
N GLU A 111 6.56 2.97 17.71
CA GLU A 111 6.53 4.42 17.60
C GLU A 111 5.37 4.90 16.73
N PRO A 112 4.70 6.01 17.10
CA PRO A 112 3.65 6.59 16.29
C PRO A 112 4.12 6.95 14.88
N GLU A 113 3.29 6.71 13.87
CA GLU A 113 3.56 7.20 12.52
C GLU A 113 3.46 8.74 12.49
N GLN A 114 4.55 9.39 12.10
CA GLN A 114 4.63 10.85 12.07
C GLN A 114 4.03 11.48 10.81
N ARG A 115 3.90 10.69 9.74
CA ARG A 115 3.38 11.17 8.46
C ARG A 115 1.87 11.07 8.41
N ALA A 116 1.23 12.06 7.81
CA ALA A 116 -0.20 11.98 7.52
C ALA A 116 -0.49 10.76 6.64
N PHE A 117 -1.57 10.04 6.96
CA PHE A 117 -2.01 8.91 6.15
C PHE A 117 -2.52 9.38 4.79
N HIS A 118 -1.93 8.88 3.74
CA HIS A 118 -2.31 9.18 2.35
C HIS A 118 -2.55 7.85 1.61
N PRO A 119 -3.79 7.38 1.49
CA PRO A 119 -4.09 6.09 0.89
C PRO A 119 -3.73 6.08 -0.60
N HIS A 120 -2.87 5.14 -0.98
CA HIS A 120 -2.39 5.00 -2.35
C HIS A 120 -1.86 3.58 -2.60
N ILE A 121 -1.77 3.22 -3.89
CA ILE A 121 -1.11 2.00 -4.35
C ILE A 121 0.10 2.44 -5.18
N THR A 122 1.29 2.10 -4.74
CA THR A 122 2.52 2.41 -5.48
C THR A 122 2.56 1.62 -6.78
N LEU A 123 2.79 2.29 -7.89
CA LEU A 123 2.94 1.69 -9.22
C LEU A 123 4.40 1.55 -9.64
N ALA A 124 5.22 2.55 -9.31
CA ALA A 124 6.63 2.57 -9.65
C ALA A 124 7.45 3.42 -8.68
N ARG A 125 8.75 3.20 -8.70
CA ARG A 125 9.73 4.02 -7.99
C ARG A 125 10.84 4.43 -8.94
N TRP A 126 11.46 5.57 -8.68
CA TRP A 126 12.66 6.01 -9.39
C TRP A 126 13.69 6.58 -8.43
N LYS A 127 14.92 6.67 -8.93
CA LYS A 127 16.03 7.36 -8.25
C LYS A 127 16.38 8.63 -9.01
N GLY A 128 16.87 9.63 -8.29
CA GLY A 128 17.27 10.89 -8.89
C GLY A 128 16.12 11.86 -9.13
N ARG A 129 16.30 12.74 -10.10
CA ARG A 129 15.32 13.80 -10.41
C ARG A 129 14.18 13.29 -11.27
N ARG A 130 13.07 14.01 -11.19
CA ARG A 130 11.90 13.83 -12.03
C ARG A 130 12.27 13.92 -13.52
N THR A 131 11.74 13.02 -14.35
CA THR A 131 11.99 12.95 -15.79
C THR A 131 10.80 13.49 -16.60
N ILE A 132 11.03 13.73 -17.90
CA ILE A 132 9.98 14.13 -18.84
C ILE A 132 8.95 13.01 -19.00
N GLU A 133 9.41 11.76 -19.03
CA GLU A 133 8.56 10.57 -19.14
C GLU A 133 7.54 10.48 -17.99
N LEU A 134 7.93 10.92 -16.78
CA LEU A 134 6.99 10.99 -15.66
C LEU A 134 5.86 12.01 -15.93
N ALA A 135 6.18 13.19 -16.45
CA ALA A 135 5.17 14.20 -16.77
C ALA A 135 4.20 13.70 -17.83
N ASP A 136 4.70 13.04 -18.87
CA ASP A 136 3.90 12.45 -19.94
C ASP A 136 3.02 11.32 -19.42
N PHE A 137 3.55 10.47 -18.56
CA PHE A 137 2.77 9.40 -17.91
C PHE A 137 1.61 9.99 -17.09
N LEU A 138 1.88 10.96 -16.24
CA LEU A 138 0.87 11.61 -15.40
C LEU A 138 -0.23 12.24 -16.24
N ASP A 139 0.12 12.91 -17.36
CA ASP A 139 -0.86 13.51 -18.25
C ASP A 139 -1.74 12.46 -18.94
N ARG A 140 -1.13 11.41 -19.47
CA ARG A 140 -1.86 10.31 -20.13
C ARG A 140 -2.77 9.52 -19.18
N ARG A 141 -2.43 9.44 -17.90
CA ARG A 141 -3.13 8.64 -16.88
C ARG A 141 -3.90 9.47 -15.85
N ARG A 142 -4.00 10.77 -16.03
CA ARG A 142 -4.69 11.67 -15.05
C ARG A 142 -6.15 11.32 -14.79
N SER A 143 -6.81 10.64 -15.73
CA SER A 143 -8.20 10.20 -15.60
C SER A 143 -8.32 8.72 -15.23
N LEU A 144 -7.24 8.07 -14.79
CA LEU A 144 -7.29 6.67 -14.36
C LEU A 144 -8.33 6.48 -13.27
N THR A 145 -9.24 5.55 -13.48
CA THR A 145 -10.31 5.20 -12.55
C THR A 145 -10.70 3.73 -12.73
N SER A 146 -11.40 3.19 -11.75
CA SER A 146 -11.99 1.85 -11.84
C SER A 146 -13.43 1.86 -11.37
N GLU A 147 -14.13 0.75 -11.64
CA GLU A 147 -15.34 0.43 -10.90
C GLU A 147 -15.04 0.24 -9.41
N PRO A 148 -16.02 0.47 -8.51
CA PRO A 148 -15.86 0.16 -7.11
C PRO A 148 -15.55 -1.32 -6.87
N PHE A 149 -14.69 -1.60 -5.91
CA PHE A 149 -14.38 -2.95 -5.44
C PHE A 149 -14.58 -3.07 -3.93
N ASP A 150 -14.97 -4.24 -3.49
CA ASP A 150 -15.20 -4.53 -2.08
C ASP A 150 -13.88 -4.71 -1.35
N VAL A 151 -13.77 -4.11 -0.18
CA VAL A 151 -12.74 -4.38 0.83
C VAL A 151 -13.39 -5.13 1.98
N ARG A 152 -13.11 -6.42 2.06
CA ARG A 152 -13.69 -7.35 3.05
C ARG A 152 -12.68 -7.87 4.05
N GLU A 153 -11.41 -7.56 3.84
CA GLU A 153 -10.31 -7.98 4.69
C GLU A 153 -9.12 -7.02 4.57
N PHE A 154 -8.23 -7.09 5.53
CA PHE A 154 -6.88 -6.55 5.41
C PHE A 154 -5.86 -7.62 5.81
N LEU A 155 -4.62 -7.42 5.41
CA LEU A 155 -3.54 -8.40 5.53
C LEU A 155 -2.44 -7.89 6.45
N LEU A 156 -1.80 -8.81 7.15
CA LEU A 156 -0.46 -8.61 7.70
C LEU A 156 0.53 -9.26 6.74
N VAL A 157 1.49 -8.49 6.27
CA VAL A 157 2.44 -8.88 5.23
C VAL A 157 3.86 -8.74 5.74
N GLU A 158 4.70 -9.74 5.48
CA GLU A 158 6.14 -9.66 5.68
C GLU A 158 6.85 -9.28 4.38
N SER A 159 7.73 -8.29 4.46
CA SER A 159 8.59 -7.87 3.35
C SER A 159 9.96 -8.46 3.49
N ARG A 160 10.38 -9.27 2.53
CA ARG A 160 11.75 -9.81 2.42
C ARG A 160 12.48 -9.12 1.29
N LEU A 161 13.59 -8.47 1.61
CA LEU A 161 14.40 -7.79 0.60
C LEU A 161 15.33 -8.80 -0.08
N SER A 162 15.34 -8.78 -1.40
CA SER A 162 16.24 -9.56 -2.23
C SER A 162 17.00 -8.67 -3.22
N ARG A 163 17.95 -9.25 -3.96
CA ARG A 163 18.66 -8.53 -5.06
C ARG A 163 17.71 -8.07 -6.16
N HIS A 164 16.56 -8.75 -6.30
CA HIS A 164 15.57 -8.49 -7.35
C HIS A 164 14.42 -7.60 -6.89
N GLY A 165 14.42 -7.18 -5.62
CA GLY A 165 13.40 -6.32 -5.03
C GLY A 165 12.81 -6.88 -3.75
N ALA A 166 11.73 -6.26 -3.30
CA ALA A 166 10.97 -6.74 -2.16
C ALA A 166 10.04 -7.87 -2.61
N HIS A 167 10.12 -8.99 -1.90
CA HIS A 167 9.13 -10.07 -1.97
C HIS A 167 8.19 -9.95 -0.79
N TYR A 168 6.89 -10.07 -1.02
CA TYR A 168 5.85 -9.94 0.00
C TYR A 168 5.21 -11.30 0.27
N GLU A 169 5.14 -11.64 1.56
CA GLU A 169 4.51 -12.87 2.04
C GLU A 169 3.35 -12.52 2.97
N GLU A 170 2.16 -13.00 2.65
CA GLU A 170 0.98 -12.83 3.50
C GLU A 170 1.12 -13.72 4.74
N ILE A 171 1.20 -13.09 5.91
CA ILE A 171 1.33 -13.77 7.20
C ILE A 171 -0.04 -14.11 7.79
N ALA A 172 -0.99 -13.20 7.67
CA ALA A 172 -2.35 -13.36 8.18
C ALA A 172 -3.33 -12.48 7.41
N SER A 173 -4.58 -12.93 7.36
CA SER A 173 -5.73 -12.19 6.84
C SER A 173 -6.75 -11.96 7.95
N TYR A 174 -7.36 -10.77 7.97
CA TYR A 174 -8.32 -10.33 8.98
C TYR A 174 -9.59 -9.85 8.31
N SER A 175 -10.67 -10.60 8.51
CA SER A 175 -11.97 -10.26 7.94
C SER A 175 -12.57 -9.00 8.56
N LEU A 176 -13.22 -8.18 7.74
CA LEU A 176 -14.04 -7.06 8.13
C LEU A 176 -15.51 -7.52 8.23
N GLY A 177 -16.20 -7.12 9.30
CA GLY A 177 -17.58 -7.51 9.52
C GLY A 177 -17.90 -7.85 10.96
#